data_995bdd54ea98be0fabb73fbd487d77ba
#
_entry.id   995bdd54ea98be0fabb73fbd487d77ba
#
_cell.length_a   1.000
_cell.length_b   1.000
_cell.length_c   1.000
_cell.angle_alpha   90.00
_cell.angle_beta   90.00
_cell.angle_gamma   90.00
#
_symmetry.space_group_name_H-M   'P 1'
#
loop_
_entity.id
_entity.type
_entity.pdbx_description
1 polymer ?
#
loop_
_entity_poly.entity_id
_entity_poly.type
_entity_poly.pdbx_seq_one_letter_code
_entity_poly.pdbx_strand_id
1 'polypeptide(L)'
;MWLKNDRMVLRTPEPEDLELMYAMENDTELWSVGNTLLPYSRYTLRTYLEQSKQDLFAERQARFVMELTSGETVGMIDLADYDPLNSRAEVCIGVLGKYRGKGIASEALLLLCEYSFRRLHVHQLYAYVGVENTESRNLFAKQGFVEAAVLKDWQRGEDGFSDVVLMQKMAE
;
A
#
# COMPACT_ATOMS: atom_id res chain seq x y z
N MET A 1 14.47 -7.68 -13.63
CA MET A 1 14.29 -8.11 -12.23
C MET A 1 12.99 -7.48 -11.74
N TRP A 2 12.12 -8.28 -11.09
CA TRP A 2 10.87 -7.77 -10.53
C TRP A 2 11.12 -6.88 -9.30
N LEU A 3 10.21 -5.97 -9.00
CA LEU A 3 10.21 -5.13 -7.80
C LEU A 3 11.43 -4.20 -7.65
N LYS A 4 12.12 -3.88 -8.74
CA LYS A 4 13.30 -3.00 -8.73
C LYS A 4 13.42 -2.20 -10.02
N ASN A 5 13.83 -0.93 -9.89
CA ASN A 5 14.32 -0.09 -10.98
C ASN A 5 15.65 0.60 -10.60
N ASP A 6 16.07 1.60 -11.37
CA ASP A 6 17.34 2.30 -11.11
C ASP A 6 17.29 3.20 -9.85
N ARG A 7 16.11 3.48 -9.32
CA ARG A 7 15.91 4.39 -8.19
C ARG A 7 15.57 3.71 -6.89
N MET A 8 14.82 2.60 -6.94
CA MET A 8 14.33 1.92 -5.74
C MET A 8 14.18 0.42 -5.92
N VAL A 9 14.07 -0.25 -4.78
CA VAL A 9 13.64 -1.63 -4.66
C VAL A 9 12.44 -1.72 -3.70
N LEU A 10 11.48 -2.56 -4.04
CA LEU A 10 10.44 -3.03 -3.14
C LEU A 10 10.90 -4.37 -2.58
N ARG A 11 11.17 -4.42 -1.30
CA ARG A 11 11.63 -5.63 -0.61
C ARG A 11 10.74 -5.97 0.58
N THR A 12 10.77 -7.21 1.00
CA THR A 12 10.06 -7.63 2.22
C THR A 12 10.64 -6.93 3.45
N PRO A 13 9.81 -6.66 4.48
CA PRO A 13 10.30 -6.10 5.74
C PRO A 13 11.29 -7.05 6.44
N GLU A 14 12.30 -6.47 7.04
CA GLU A 14 13.31 -7.12 7.87
C GLU A 14 13.20 -6.58 9.32
N PRO A 15 13.80 -7.26 10.32
CA PRO A 15 13.74 -6.79 11.71
C PRO A 15 14.23 -5.35 11.91
N GLU A 16 15.16 -4.89 11.08
CA GLU A 16 15.71 -3.55 11.08
C GLU A 16 14.71 -2.47 10.67
N ASP A 17 13.62 -2.86 10.01
CA ASP A 17 12.55 -1.93 9.57
C ASP A 17 11.54 -1.60 10.67
N LEU A 18 11.72 -2.11 11.89
CA LEU A 18 10.81 -1.89 13.01
C LEU A 18 10.50 -0.40 13.24
N GLU A 19 11.50 0.46 13.19
CA GLU A 19 11.31 1.90 13.42
C GLU A 19 10.58 2.59 12.24
N LEU A 20 10.82 2.16 11.01
CA LEU A 20 10.04 2.61 9.85
C LEU A 20 8.57 2.22 10.02
N MET A 21 8.31 0.96 10.35
CA MET A 21 6.94 0.47 10.57
C MET A 21 6.26 1.21 11.72
N TYR A 22 6.97 1.41 12.83
CA TYR A 22 6.45 2.15 13.98
C TYR A 22 6.09 3.59 13.62
N ALA A 23 6.93 4.27 12.85
CA ALA A 23 6.67 5.63 12.40
C ALA A 23 5.45 5.69 11.46
N MET A 24 5.33 4.76 10.52
CA MET A 24 4.24 4.75 9.53
C MET A 24 2.90 4.33 10.14
N GLU A 25 2.88 3.26 10.92
CA GLU A 25 1.63 2.75 11.53
C GLU A 25 1.06 3.70 12.60
N ASN A 26 1.89 4.57 13.17
CA ASN A 26 1.48 5.56 14.16
C ASN A 26 1.39 7.00 13.60
N ASP A 27 1.60 7.19 12.30
CA ASP A 27 1.34 8.47 11.65
C ASP A 27 -0.18 8.67 11.51
N THR A 28 -0.72 9.59 12.31
CA THR A 28 -2.17 9.86 12.32
C THR A 28 -2.70 10.39 10.99
N GLU A 29 -1.87 11.00 10.16
CA GLU A 29 -2.26 11.39 8.80
C GLU A 29 -2.55 10.19 7.90
N LEU A 30 -1.95 9.03 8.19
CA LEU A 30 -2.15 7.79 7.45
C LEU A 30 -3.26 6.90 8.04
N TRP A 31 -3.75 7.17 9.24
CA TRP A 31 -4.75 6.33 9.91
C TRP A 31 -6.06 6.22 9.14
N SER A 32 -6.51 7.29 8.52
CA SER A 32 -7.70 7.27 7.68
C SER A 32 -7.51 6.41 6.44
N VAL A 33 -6.29 6.38 5.88
CA VAL A 33 -5.95 5.54 4.72
C VAL A 33 -5.83 4.07 5.12
N GLY A 34 -5.22 3.79 6.27
CA GLY A 34 -4.97 2.43 6.76
C GLY A 34 -6.07 1.82 7.63
N ASN A 35 -7.18 2.55 7.88
CA ASN A 35 -8.25 2.13 8.81
C ASN A 35 -7.73 1.78 10.22
N THR A 36 -6.68 2.45 10.68
CA THR A 36 -6.05 2.20 11.98
C THR A 36 -6.89 2.82 13.08
N LEU A 37 -7.25 2.04 14.10
CA LEU A 37 -8.06 2.47 15.24
C LEU A 37 -7.24 2.78 16.48
N LEU A 38 -6.13 2.11 16.65
CA LEU A 38 -5.28 2.21 17.85
C LEU A 38 -3.81 2.26 17.44
N PRO A 39 -2.98 2.97 18.20
CA PRO A 39 -1.55 2.99 17.95
C PRO A 39 -0.93 1.60 18.15
N TYR A 40 0.03 1.28 17.33
CA TYR A 40 0.79 0.04 17.42
C TYR A 40 1.99 0.21 18.37
N SER A 41 2.20 -0.79 19.23
CA SER A 41 3.43 -0.87 20.03
C SER A 41 4.57 -1.47 19.20
N ARG A 42 5.82 -1.13 19.57
CA ARG A 42 6.99 -1.80 18.98
C ARG A 42 6.98 -3.31 19.24
N TYR A 43 6.44 -3.74 20.36
CA TYR A 43 6.27 -5.17 20.65
C TYR A 43 5.36 -5.85 19.64
N THR A 44 4.20 -5.28 19.37
CA THR A 44 3.25 -5.82 18.38
C THR A 44 3.87 -5.91 16.99
N LEU A 45 4.57 -4.84 16.55
CA LEU A 45 5.21 -4.82 15.24
C LEU A 45 6.38 -5.79 15.14
N ARG A 46 7.16 -5.95 16.22
CA ARG A 46 8.22 -6.96 16.28
C ARG A 46 7.67 -8.36 16.18
N THR A 47 6.59 -8.66 16.92
CA THR A 47 5.91 -9.95 16.84
C THR A 47 5.40 -10.23 15.42
N TYR A 48 4.85 -9.23 14.74
CA TYR A 48 4.44 -9.35 13.35
C TYR A 48 5.64 -9.71 12.45
N LEU A 49 6.76 -9.00 12.57
CA LEU A 49 7.98 -9.28 11.78
C LEU A 49 8.52 -10.69 12.02
N GLU A 50 8.49 -11.15 13.27
CA GLU A 50 8.98 -12.48 13.65
C GLU A 50 8.06 -13.62 13.19
N GLN A 51 6.75 -13.38 13.11
CA GLN A 51 5.76 -14.41 12.81
C GLN A 51 5.30 -14.42 11.35
N SER A 52 5.51 -13.36 10.59
CA SER A 52 5.15 -13.31 9.19
C SER A 52 5.93 -14.36 8.40
N LYS A 53 5.20 -15.20 7.69
CA LYS A 53 5.78 -16.22 6.79
C LYS A 53 6.01 -15.68 5.39
N GLN A 54 5.59 -14.43 5.13
CA GLN A 54 5.63 -13.80 3.82
C GLN A 54 4.97 -14.69 2.73
N ASP A 55 3.90 -15.35 3.12
CA ASP A 55 3.11 -16.21 2.26
C ASP A 55 1.81 -15.51 1.89
N LEU A 56 1.74 -15.02 0.64
CA LEU A 56 0.59 -14.29 0.11
C LEU A 56 -0.71 -15.09 0.21
N PHE A 57 -0.65 -16.41 0.05
CA PHE A 57 -1.85 -17.25 0.09
C PHE A 57 -2.34 -17.50 1.53
N ALA A 58 -1.42 -17.72 2.45
CA ALA A 58 -1.76 -17.97 3.85
C ALA A 58 -2.16 -16.69 4.59
N GLU A 59 -1.41 -15.61 4.38
CA GLU A 59 -1.60 -14.33 5.07
C GLU A 59 -2.58 -13.39 4.34
N ARG A 60 -2.90 -13.69 3.09
CA ARG A 60 -3.73 -12.87 2.19
C ARG A 60 -3.22 -11.44 2.04
N GLN A 61 -1.94 -11.25 2.25
CA GLN A 61 -1.24 -9.98 2.12
C GLN A 61 0.23 -10.18 1.77
N ALA A 62 0.80 -9.18 1.12
CA ALA A 62 2.23 -9.05 0.93
C ALA A 62 2.63 -7.60 1.20
N ARG A 63 3.55 -7.40 2.13
CA ARG A 63 4.04 -6.08 2.54
C ARG A 63 5.43 -5.84 1.99
N PHE A 64 5.66 -4.64 1.45
CA PHE A 64 6.95 -4.25 0.90
C PHE A 64 7.41 -2.91 1.47
N VAL A 65 8.68 -2.87 1.84
CA VAL A 65 9.39 -1.64 2.16
C VAL A 65 9.91 -1.02 0.86
N MET A 66 9.72 0.28 0.69
CA MET A 66 10.32 1.06 -0.38
C MET A 66 11.70 1.52 0.06
N GLU A 67 12.74 0.97 -0.53
CA GLU A 67 14.13 1.37 -0.27
C GLU A 67 14.72 2.01 -1.52
N LEU A 68 15.25 3.22 -1.37
CA LEU A 68 15.97 3.90 -2.44
C LEU A 68 17.35 3.26 -2.67
N THR A 69 17.92 3.46 -3.85
CA THR A 69 19.29 2.99 -4.15
C THR A 69 20.37 3.62 -3.25
N SER A 70 20.03 4.71 -2.55
CA SER A 70 20.88 5.29 -1.49
C SER A 70 20.88 4.48 -0.19
N GLY A 71 19.99 3.48 -0.06
CA GLY A 71 19.79 2.70 1.17
C GLY A 71 18.76 3.29 2.13
N GLU A 72 18.13 4.42 1.79
CA GLU A 72 17.09 5.03 2.62
C GLU A 72 15.74 4.33 2.44
N THR A 73 15.11 3.95 3.53
CA THR A 73 13.72 3.47 3.53
C THR A 73 12.76 4.64 3.62
N VAL A 74 11.80 4.71 2.69
CA VAL A 74 11.01 5.93 2.46
C VAL A 74 9.50 5.75 2.59
N GLY A 75 9.06 4.50 2.73
CA GLY A 75 7.65 4.17 2.84
C GLY A 75 7.38 2.68 2.70
N MET A 76 6.11 2.35 2.60
CA MET A 76 5.63 0.97 2.42
C MET A 76 4.52 0.91 1.38
N ILE A 77 4.45 -0.21 0.68
CA ILE A 77 3.37 -0.53 -0.24
C ILE A 77 2.96 -1.99 -0.07
N ASP A 78 1.66 -2.22 -0.02
CA ASP A 78 1.12 -3.53 0.31
C ASP A 78 0.17 -4.03 -0.76
N LEU A 79 0.16 -5.34 -0.98
CA LEU A 79 -1.01 -6.07 -1.47
C LEU A 79 -1.77 -6.57 -0.25
N ALA A 80 -2.99 -6.10 -0.07
CA ALA A 80 -3.87 -6.49 1.02
C ALA A 80 -5.09 -7.24 0.47
N ASP A 81 -5.80 -7.91 1.35
CA ASP A 81 -7.05 -8.61 1.04
C ASP A 81 -6.99 -9.46 -0.25
N TYR A 82 -5.86 -10.17 -0.43
CA TYR A 82 -5.68 -11.02 -1.59
C TYR A 82 -6.72 -12.14 -1.63
N ASP A 83 -7.50 -12.14 -2.70
CA ASP A 83 -8.53 -13.14 -2.98
C ASP A 83 -8.03 -14.06 -4.11
N PRO A 84 -7.50 -15.26 -3.78
CA PRO A 84 -6.98 -16.17 -4.79
C PRO A 84 -8.07 -16.76 -5.70
N LEU A 85 -9.31 -16.85 -5.21
CA LEU A 85 -10.42 -17.36 -6.01
C LEU A 85 -10.81 -16.39 -7.13
N ASN A 86 -10.90 -15.10 -6.80
CA ASN A 86 -11.29 -14.05 -7.75
C ASN A 86 -10.07 -13.33 -8.35
N SER A 87 -8.86 -13.74 -7.97
CA SER A 87 -7.59 -13.24 -8.48
C SER A 87 -7.48 -11.71 -8.40
N ARG A 88 -7.73 -11.15 -7.22
CA ARG A 88 -7.69 -9.70 -6.96
C ARG A 88 -7.00 -9.36 -5.65
N ALA A 89 -6.46 -8.15 -5.54
CA ALA A 89 -5.86 -7.64 -4.33
C ALA A 89 -6.07 -6.13 -4.21
N GLU A 90 -6.17 -5.65 -2.97
CA GLU A 90 -6.15 -4.23 -2.63
C GLU A 90 -4.71 -3.73 -2.62
N VAL A 91 -4.50 -2.51 -3.12
CA VAL A 91 -3.22 -1.80 -3.01
C VAL A 91 -3.34 -0.73 -1.94
N CYS A 92 -2.47 -0.80 -0.93
CA CYS A 92 -2.28 0.22 0.08
C CYS A 92 -0.88 0.81 -0.06
N ILE A 93 -0.75 2.12 0.01
CA ILE A 93 0.54 2.80 -0.17
C ILE A 93 0.68 3.97 0.79
N GLY A 94 1.83 4.07 1.44
CA GLY A 94 2.18 5.20 2.29
C GLY A 94 3.64 5.59 2.10
N VAL A 95 3.90 6.91 2.03
CA VAL A 95 5.25 7.48 1.94
C VAL A 95 5.46 8.42 3.11
N LEU A 96 6.60 8.33 3.77
CA LEU A 96 6.99 9.24 4.86
C LEU A 96 6.93 10.69 4.38
N GLY A 97 6.41 11.59 5.24
CA GLY A 97 6.11 12.98 4.87
C GLY A 97 7.25 13.71 4.14
N LYS A 98 8.49 13.57 4.63
CA LYS A 98 9.69 14.20 4.04
C LYS A 98 10.03 13.74 2.61
N TYR A 99 9.44 12.62 2.15
CA TYR A 99 9.67 12.05 0.83
C TYR A 99 8.48 12.19 -0.12
N ARG A 100 7.35 12.75 0.34
CA ARG A 100 6.16 13.00 -0.50
C ARG A 100 6.47 14.03 -1.59
N GLY A 101 5.69 14.02 -2.66
CA GLY A 101 5.83 14.96 -3.78
C GLY A 101 7.05 14.72 -4.69
N LYS A 102 7.79 13.63 -4.50
CA LYS A 102 9.03 13.33 -5.25
C LYS A 102 8.87 12.19 -6.27
N GLY A 103 7.64 11.77 -6.57
CA GLY A 103 7.35 10.70 -7.53
C GLY A 103 7.56 9.27 -7.01
N ILE A 104 7.98 9.09 -5.75
CA ILE A 104 8.30 7.79 -5.14
C ILE A 104 7.09 6.86 -5.16
N ALA A 105 5.93 7.33 -4.72
CA ALA A 105 4.71 6.54 -4.71
C ALA A 105 4.30 6.05 -6.11
N SER A 106 4.48 6.90 -7.13
CA SER A 106 4.16 6.56 -8.52
C SER A 106 5.05 5.44 -9.06
N GLU A 107 6.34 5.48 -8.76
CA GLU A 107 7.30 4.44 -9.17
C GLU A 107 7.06 3.13 -8.42
N ALA A 108 6.82 3.20 -7.10
CA ALA A 108 6.51 2.03 -6.30
C ALA A 108 5.23 1.33 -6.78
N LEU A 109 4.19 2.12 -7.08
CA LEU A 109 2.91 1.58 -7.60
C LEU A 109 3.10 0.92 -8.96
N LEU A 110 3.90 1.51 -9.86
CA LEU A 110 4.24 0.90 -11.15
C LEU A 110 4.92 -0.46 -10.97
N LEU A 111 5.95 -0.53 -10.13
CA LEU A 111 6.68 -1.78 -9.85
C LEU A 111 5.75 -2.86 -9.27
N LEU A 112 4.88 -2.48 -8.33
CA LEU A 112 3.93 -3.41 -7.73
C LEU A 112 2.90 -3.91 -8.76
N CYS A 113 2.37 -3.03 -9.61
CA CYS A 113 1.44 -3.42 -10.67
C CYS A 113 2.08 -4.40 -11.64
N GLU A 114 3.29 -4.12 -12.13
CA GLU A 114 4.01 -5.03 -13.04
C GLU A 114 4.26 -6.40 -12.40
N TYR A 115 4.70 -6.42 -11.14
CA TYR A 115 4.90 -7.64 -10.39
C TYR A 115 3.60 -8.43 -10.22
N SER A 116 2.53 -7.77 -9.81
CA SER A 116 1.24 -8.40 -9.56
C SER A 116 0.65 -9.02 -10.82
N PHE A 117 0.65 -8.29 -11.93
CA PHE A 117 0.07 -8.78 -13.18
C PHE A 117 0.94 -9.82 -13.89
N ARG A 118 2.24 -9.61 -13.96
CA ARG A 118 3.13 -10.46 -14.77
C ARG A 118 3.73 -11.64 -14.00
N ARG A 119 3.93 -11.52 -12.69
CA ARG A 119 4.55 -12.57 -11.87
C ARG A 119 3.57 -13.34 -11.01
N LEU A 120 2.63 -12.63 -10.37
CA LEU A 120 1.60 -13.25 -9.55
C LEU A 120 0.35 -13.64 -10.35
N HIS A 121 0.22 -13.14 -11.59
CA HIS A 121 -0.94 -13.36 -12.45
C HIS A 121 -2.26 -12.94 -11.82
N VAL A 122 -2.24 -11.88 -11.01
CA VAL A 122 -3.44 -11.28 -10.45
C VAL A 122 -4.27 -10.70 -11.59
N HIS A 123 -5.58 -10.92 -11.59
CA HIS A 123 -6.47 -10.41 -12.64
C HIS A 123 -6.76 -8.92 -12.47
N GLN A 124 -6.96 -8.45 -11.23
CA GLN A 124 -7.19 -7.04 -10.97
C GLN A 124 -6.57 -6.56 -9.66
N LEU A 125 -6.17 -5.31 -9.65
CA LEU A 125 -5.84 -4.54 -8.47
C LEU A 125 -6.89 -3.47 -8.23
N TYR A 126 -7.18 -3.20 -6.97
CA TYR A 126 -8.10 -2.13 -6.58
C TYR A 126 -7.56 -1.34 -5.39
N ALA A 127 -8.10 -0.15 -5.20
CA ALA A 127 -7.78 0.68 -4.05
C ALA A 127 -9.02 1.46 -3.60
N TYR A 128 -9.14 1.65 -2.30
CA TYR A 128 -10.12 2.54 -1.71
C TYR A 128 -9.46 3.88 -1.41
N VAL A 129 -9.95 4.94 -2.03
CA VAL A 129 -9.38 6.29 -1.89
C VAL A 129 -10.46 7.25 -1.45
N GLY A 130 -10.23 7.98 -0.36
CA GLY A 130 -11.17 9.02 0.07
C GLY A 130 -11.46 10.01 -1.05
N VAL A 131 -12.73 10.38 -1.24
CA VAL A 131 -13.16 11.28 -2.32
C VAL A 131 -12.35 12.59 -2.32
N GLU A 132 -12.04 13.13 -1.13
CA GLU A 132 -11.28 14.36 -0.94
C GLU A 132 -9.77 14.19 -1.16
N ASN A 133 -9.27 12.96 -1.18
CA ASN A 133 -7.84 12.68 -1.36
C ASN A 133 -7.46 12.73 -2.85
N THR A 134 -7.45 13.94 -3.40
CA THR A 134 -7.16 14.20 -4.82
C THR A 134 -5.76 13.73 -5.20
N GLU A 135 -4.78 13.84 -4.30
CA GLU A 135 -3.40 13.41 -4.55
C GLU A 135 -3.34 11.91 -4.81
N SER A 136 -3.94 11.09 -3.95
CA SER A 136 -4.02 9.64 -4.14
C SER A 136 -4.84 9.25 -5.38
N ARG A 137 -5.97 9.89 -5.63
CA ARG A 137 -6.78 9.63 -6.84
C ARG A 137 -5.97 9.89 -8.11
N ASN A 138 -5.24 10.99 -8.17
CA ASN A 138 -4.34 11.31 -9.29
C ASN A 138 -3.18 10.31 -9.41
N LEU A 139 -2.62 9.87 -8.28
CA LEU A 139 -1.56 8.86 -8.26
C LEU A 139 -2.02 7.56 -8.94
N PHE A 140 -3.16 7.02 -8.49
CA PHE A 140 -3.72 5.79 -9.05
C PHE A 140 -4.15 5.96 -10.52
N ALA A 141 -4.78 7.09 -10.86
CA ALA A 141 -5.21 7.38 -12.25
C ALA A 141 -4.01 7.40 -13.21
N LYS A 142 -2.89 8.00 -12.82
CA LYS A 142 -1.65 8.01 -13.62
C LYS A 142 -1.09 6.62 -13.89
N GLN A 143 -1.37 5.66 -13.01
CA GLN A 143 -0.97 4.27 -13.17
C GLN A 143 -2.03 3.41 -13.86
N GLY A 144 -3.05 4.03 -14.44
CA GLY A 144 -4.08 3.35 -15.24
C GLY A 144 -5.23 2.74 -14.43
N PHE A 145 -5.37 3.12 -13.16
CA PHE A 145 -6.58 2.80 -12.41
C PHE A 145 -7.72 3.72 -12.84
N VAL A 146 -8.91 3.19 -12.93
CA VAL A 146 -10.14 3.92 -13.25
C VAL A 146 -11.05 3.98 -12.04
N GLU A 147 -11.78 5.08 -11.88
CA GLU A 147 -12.81 5.21 -10.85
C GLU A 147 -14.02 4.36 -11.23
N ALA A 148 -14.25 3.29 -10.49
CA ALA A 148 -15.32 2.33 -10.78
C ALA A 148 -16.63 2.66 -10.06
N ALA A 149 -16.55 3.14 -8.81
CA ALA A 149 -17.71 3.47 -8.01
C ALA A 149 -17.37 4.46 -6.90
N VAL A 150 -18.39 5.17 -6.39
CA VAL A 150 -18.32 5.93 -5.16
C VAL A 150 -19.12 5.20 -4.09
N LEU A 151 -18.47 4.84 -3.00
CA LEU A 151 -19.05 4.17 -1.84
C LEU A 151 -19.44 5.24 -0.82
N LYS A 152 -20.74 5.36 -0.52
CA LYS A 152 -21.26 6.38 0.37
C LYS A 152 -21.05 6.02 1.83
N ASP A 153 -20.70 7.04 2.64
CA ASP A 153 -20.50 6.89 4.10
C ASP A 153 -19.60 5.70 4.47
N TRP A 154 -18.60 5.45 3.65
CA TRP A 154 -17.77 4.24 3.73
C TRP A 154 -16.72 4.29 4.82
N GLN A 155 -16.18 5.46 5.08
CA GLN A 155 -15.06 5.64 6.00
C GLN A 155 -15.42 6.60 7.12
N ARG A 156 -15.15 6.21 8.35
CA ARG A 156 -15.34 7.06 9.52
C ARG A 156 -14.17 8.02 9.67
N GLY A 157 -14.47 9.32 9.70
CA GLY A 157 -13.54 10.40 10.02
C GLY A 157 -13.84 11.03 11.38
N GLU A 158 -13.14 12.11 11.71
CA GLU A 158 -13.36 12.86 12.96
C GLU A 158 -14.75 13.50 13.01
N ASP A 159 -15.21 14.09 11.92
CA ASP A 159 -16.47 14.83 11.82
C ASP A 159 -17.65 14.01 11.26
N GLY A 160 -17.52 12.69 11.20
CA GLY A 160 -18.56 11.81 10.68
C GLY A 160 -18.08 10.79 9.67
N PHE A 161 -18.90 10.51 8.66
CA PHE A 161 -18.54 9.55 7.61
C PHE A 161 -18.21 10.27 6.31
N SER A 162 -17.28 9.70 5.56
CA SER A 162 -16.87 10.21 4.25
C SER A 162 -17.03 9.14 3.17
N ASP A 163 -17.21 9.62 1.95
CA ASP A 163 -17.29 8.78 0.77
C ASP A 163 -15.89 8.33 0.31
N VAL A 164 -15.85 7.16 -0.30
CA VAL A 164 -14.63 6.58 -0.86
C VAL A 164 -14.85 6.24 -2.33
N VAL A 165 -13.86 6.51 -3.15
CA VAL A 165 -13.80 6.06 -4.54
C VAL A 165 -13.14 4.69 -4.58
N LEU A 166 -13.82 3.71 -5.16
CA LEU A 166 -13.22 2.44 -5.56
C LEU A 166 -12.52 2.64 -6.90
N MET A 167 -11.21 2.49 -6.91
CA MET A 167 -10.39 2.55 -8.11
C MET A 167 -9.93 1.15 -8.50
N GLN A 168 -10.00 0.81 -9.79
CA GLN A 168 -9.67 -0.53 -10.31
C GLN A 168 -8.71 -0.46 -11.49
N LYS A 169 -7.82 -1.44 -11.56
CA LYS A 169 -6.95 -1.70 -12.71
C LYS A 169 -6.97 -3.18 -13.04
N MET A 170 -7.32 -3.52 -14.28
CA MET A 170 -7.30 -4.89 -14.78
C MET A 170 -5.94 -5.22 -15.38
N ALA A 171 -5.57 -6.51 -15.35
CA ALA A 171 -4.48 -7.03 -16.16
C ALA A 171 -4.83 -6.87 -17.66
N GLU A 172 -3.84 -6.48 -18.46
CA GLU A 172 -3.95 -6.42 -19.92
C GLU A 172 -3.75 -7.80 -20.55
#